data_eac86b008a9125a89a07cb059277beed
#
_entry.id   eac86b008a9125a89a07cb059277beed
#
_cell.length_a   1.000
_cell.length_b   1.000
_cell.length_c   1.000
_cell.angle_alpha   90.00
_cell.angle_beta   90.00
_cell.angle_gamma   90.00
#
_symmetry.space_group_name_H-M   'P 1'
#
loop_
_entity.id
_entity.type
_entity.pdbx_description
1 polymer ?
#
loop_
_entity_poly.entity_id
_entity_poly.type
_entity_poly.pdbx_seq_one_letter_code
_entity_poly.pdbx_strand_id
1 'polypeptide(L)'
;MKVFVLTHQYEYKLDYYEELEQKYLGIYSSEEKAQQAAKRYYQLPGFNKYPFDYFYVTEHEIDVDDGWTEGFVNWEGKYFGDIQDL
;
A
#
# COMPACT_ATOMS: atom_id res chain seq x y z
N MET A 1 -8.91 -17.68 2.15
CA MET A 1 -7.91 -17.65 1.06
C MET A 1 -7.01 -16.44 1.23
N LYS A 2 -5.73 -16.68 1.17
CA LYS A 2 -4.76 -15.60 1.29
C LYS A 2 -4.34 -15.08 -0.08
N VAL A 3 -4.12 -13.78 -0.16
CA VAL A 3 -3.55 -13.15 -1.33
C VAL A 3 -2.37 -12.29 -0.91
N PHE A 4 -1.52 -11.96 -1.87
CA PHE A 4 -0.29 -11.24 -1.63
C PHE A 4 -0.25 -10.03 -2.53
N VAL A 5 -0.23 -8.87 -1.92
CA VAL A 5 -0.25 -7.59 -2.63
C VAL A 5 1.18 -7.09 -2.76
N LEU A 6 1.57 -6.78 -3.98
CA LEU A 6 2.89 -6.23 -4.27
C LEU A 6 2.79 -4.74 -4.49
N THR A 7 3.62 -4.01 -3.78
CA THR A 7 3.73 -2.56 -3.93
C THR A 7 5.19 -2.16 -4.03
N HIS A 8 5.42 -0.98 -4.59
CA HIS A 8 6.73 -0.34 -4.62
C HIS A 8 6.59 1.00 -3.91
N GLN A 9 7.41 1.22 -2.88
CA GLN A 9 7.27 2.39 -2.02
C GLN A 9 8.62 3.03 -1.77
N TYR A 10 8.65 4.35 -1.75
CA TYR A 10 9.81 5.07 -1.27
C TYR A 10 9.37 6.36 -0.60
N GLU A 11 10.20 6.82 0.34
CA GLU A 11 9.98 8.06 1.03
C GLU A 11 10.91 9.13 0.48
N TYR A 12 10.41 10.35 0.40
CA TYR A 12 11.26 11.49 0.08
C TYR A 12 10.86 12.67 0.94
N LYS A 13 11.80 13.56 1.12
CA LYS A 13 11.59 14.73 1.96
C LYS A 13 11.42 15.96 1.09
N LEU A 14 10.43 16.77 1.45
CA LEU A 14 10.21 18.08 0.89
C LEU A 14 10.28 19.07 2.04
N ASP A 15 11.28 19.93 2.03
CA ASP A 15 11.50 21.00 3.01
C ASP A 15 11.10 20.67 4.45
N TYR A 16 9.81 20.66 4.75
CA TYR A 16 9.31 20.54 6.12
C TYR A 16 8.59 19.22 6.40
N TYR A 17 8.44 18.34 5.41
CA TYR A 17 7.71 17.12 5.64
C TYR A 17 8.22 16.00 4.75
N GLU A 18 7.83 14.79 5.12
CA GLU A 18 8.17 13.60 4.37
C GLU A 18 6.95 13.12 3.60
N GLU A 19 7.18 12.66 2.39
CA GLU A 19 6.14 12.08 1.55
C GLU A 19 6.46 10.63 1.26
N LEU A 20 5.44 9.81 1.23
CA LEU A 20 5.55 8.42 0.83
C LEU A 20 4.90 8.25 -0.52
N GLU A 21 5.69 7.81 -1.50
CA GLU A 21 5.15 7.43 -2.80
C GLU A 21 4.95 5.93 -2.83
N GLN A 22 3.79 5.52 -3.28
CA GLN A 22 3.45 4.11 -3.32
C GLN A 22 2.78 3.78 -4.64
N LYS A 23 3.29 2.73 -5.30
CA LYS A 23 2.67 2.19 -6.51
C LYS A 23 2.15 0.80 -6.20
N TYR A 24 0.88 0.60 -6.45
CA TYR A 24 0.26 -0.70 -6.37
C TYR A 24 0.55 -1.44 -7.66
N LEU A 25 1.12 -2.64 -7.56
CA LEU A 25 1.56 -3.37 -8.73
C LEU A 25 0.71 -4.58 -9.07
N GLY A 26 0.19 -5.27 -8.07
CA GLY A 26 -0.66 -6.41 -8.34
C GLY A 26 -0.98 -7.24 -7.12
N ILE A 27 -1.85 -8.22 -7.33
CA ILE A 27 -2.27 -9.19 -6.32
C ILE A 27 -1.95 -10.58 -6.85
N TYR A 28 -1.37 -11.42 -6.01
CA TYR A 28 -0.91 -12.74 -6.40
C TYR A 28 -1.41 -13.79 -5.44
N SER A 29 -1.51 -15.02 -5.92
CA SER A 29 -2.03 -16.11 -5.12
C SER A 29 -1.00 -16.71 -4.17
N SER A 30 0.28 -16.34 -4.31
CA SER A 30 1.32 -16.80 -3.41
C SER A 30 2.40 -15.75 -3.28
N GLU A 31 3.13 -15.81 -2.17
CA GLU A 31 4.25 -14.92 -1.95
C GLU A 31 5.32 -15.10 -3.02
N GLU A 32 5.55 -16.36 -3.43
CA GLU A 32 6.52 -16.65 -4.46
C GLU A 32 6.19 -15.95 -5.77
N LYS A 33 4.91 -15.97 -6.18
CA LYS A 33 4.49 -15.29 -7.40
C LYS A 33 4.65 -13.78 -7.29
N ALA A 34 4.37 -13.23 -6.12
CA ALA A 34 4.59 -11.80 -5.88
C ALA A 34 6.07 -11.45 -5.97
N GLN A 35 6.94 -12.27 -5.40
CA GLN A 35 8.38 -12.06 -5.46
C GLN A 35 8.91 -12.15 -6.88
N GLN A 36 8.40 -13.09 -7.66
CA GLN A 36 8.78 -13.20 -9.07
C GLN A 36 8.34 -11.98 -9.86
N ALA A 37 7.15 -11.46 -9.55
CA ALA A 37 6.68 -10.24 -10.19
C ALA A 37 7.58 -9.05 -9.82
N ALA A 38 7.99 -8.95 -8.57
CA ALA A 38 8.90 -7.89 -8.13
C ALA A 38 10.20 -7.92 -8.95
N LYS A 39 10.74 -9.10 -9.20
CA LYS A 39 11.95 -9.25 -9.99
C LYS A 39 11.75 -8.78 -11.42
N ARG A 40 10.57 -9.02 -12.00
CA ARG A 40 10.26 -8.53 -13.34
C ARG A 40 10.17 -7.02 -13.36
N TYR A 41 9.48 -6.42 -12.37
CA TYR A 41 9.36 -4.98 -12.29
C TYR A 41 10.71 -4.30 -12.07
N TYR A 42 11.59 -4.96 -11.34
CA TYR A 42 12.91 -4.38 -11.06
C TYR A 42 13.74 -4.18 -12.33
N GLN A 43 13.39 -4.85 -13.42
CA GLN A 43 14.07 -4.67 -14.71
C GLN A 43 13.60 -3.41 -15.43
N LEU A 44 12.54 -2.79 -14.98
CA LEU A 44 11.94 -1.66 -15.66
C LEU A 44 12.52 -0.33 -15.17
N PRO A 45 12.61 0.67 -16.07
CA PRO A 45 13.09 2.00 -15.68
C PRO A 45 12.26 2.59 -14.53
N GLY A 46 12.92 3.27 -13.63
CA GLY A 46 12.27 3.85 -12.48
C GLY A 46 12.24 2.91 -11.30
N PHE A 47 11.96 1.63 -11.52
CA PHE A 47 12.00 0.64 -10.43
C PHE A 47 13.43 0.27 -10.09
N ASN A 48 14.28 0.10 -11.09
CA ASN A 48 15.68 -0.26 -10.88
C ASN A 48 16.54 0.91 -10.40
N LYS A 49 15.94 2.08 -10.27
CA LYS A 49 16.58 3.28 -9.75
C LYS A 49 16.77 3.19 -8.23
N TYR A 50 15.98 2.37 -7.57
CA TYR A 50 15.98 2.23 -6.11
C TYR A 50 16.39 0.82 -5.73
N PRO A 51 16.83 0.60 -4.46
CA PRO A 51 17.14 -0.75 -4.00
C PRO A 51 15.94 -1.70 -4.14
N PHE A 52 16.23 -2.98 -4.36
CA PHE A 52 15.18 -3.97 -4.54
C PHE A 52 14.25 -4.09 -3.33
N ASP A 53 14.74 -3.80 -2.14
CA ASP A 53 13.93 -3.90 -0.93
C ASP A 53 12.90 -2.79 -0.78
N TYR A 54 12.77 -1.92 -1.79
CA TYR A 54 11.66 -0.98 -1.86
C TYR A 54 10.37 -1.64 -2.37
N PHE A 55 10.45 -2.90 -2.81
CA PHE A 55 9.26 -3.70 -3.08
C PHE A 55 8.77 -4.32 -1.78
N TYR A 56 7.46 -4.29 -1.58
CA TYR A 56 6.83 -4.84 -0.39
C TYR A 56 5.75 -5.83 -0.80
N VAL A 57 5.73 -6.96 -0.11
CA VAL A 57 4.69 -7.97 -0.29
C VAL A 57 3.90 -8.03 1.01
N THR A 58 2.61 -7.76 0.93
CA THR A 58 1.73 -7.76 2.08
C THR A 58 0.70 -8.86 1.95
N GLU A 59 0.59 -9.71 2.95
CA GLU A 59 -0.38 -10.79 2.97
C GLU A 59 -1.74 -10.27 3.43
N HIS A 60 -2.79 -10.66 2.73
CA HIS A 60 -4.16 -10.31 3.08
C HIS A 60 -5.03 -11.55 3.05
N GLU A 61 -5.98 -11.62 3.98
CA GLU A 61 -6.98 -12.67 4.00
C GLU A 61 -8.23 -12.15 3.31
N ILE A 62 -8.77 -12.93 2.37
CA ILE A 62 -9.98 -12.54 1.64
C ILE A 62 -11.19 -12.75 2.55
N ASP A 63 -12.14 -11.83 2.46
CA ASP A 63 -13.43 -11.90 3.15
C ASP A 63 -13.31 -11.83 4.68
N VAL A 64 -12.27 -11.18 5.15
CA VAL A 64 -12.08 -10.93 6.58
C VAL A 64 -11.98 -9.41 6.79
N ASP A 65 -12.81 -8.91 7.66
CA ASP A 65 -12.81 -7.49 8.02
C ASP A 65 -11.70 -7.19 9.01
N ASP A 66 -11.26 -5.94 9.01
CA ASP A 66 -10.24 -5.50 9.97
C ASP A 66 -10.79 -5.22 11.36
N GLY A 67 -12.10 -5.34 11.53
CA GLY A 67 -12.70 -5.16 12.85
C GLY A 67 -12.97 -3.71 13.21
N TRP A 68 -12.99 -2.82 12.25
CA TRP A 68 -13.31 -1.43 12.50
C TRP A 68 -14.76 -1.29 12.91
N THR A 69 -15.01 -0.52 13.96
CA THR A 69 -16.37 -0.28 14.46
C THR A 69 -16.87 1.12 14.12
N GLU A 70 -15.98 1.97 13.62
CA GLU A 70 -16.33 3.35 13.24
C GLU A 70 -15.54 3.75 12.00
N GLY A 71 -16.07 4.71 11.27
CA GLY A 71 -15.34 5.32 10.16
C GLY A 71 -14.37 6.38 10.65
N PHE A 72 -13.97 7.27 9.74
CA PHE A 72 -13.07 8.36 10.10
C PHE A 72 -13.78 9.37 10.99
N VAL A 73 -13.12 9.74 12.08
CA VAL A 73 -13.63 10.70 13.03
C VAL A 73 -12.56 11.79 13.17
N ASN A 74 -13.00 13.06 13.13
CA ASN A 74 -12.04 14.14 13.31
C ASN A 74 -11.70 14.28 14.80
N TRP A 75 -10.76 15.16 15.11
CA TRP A 75 -10.27 15.33 16.49
C TRP A 75 -11.36 15.87 17.43
N GLU A 76 -12.45 16.40 16.90
CA GLU A 76 -13.57 16.87 17.69
C GLU A 76 -14.59 15.77 17.97
N GLY A 77 -14.36 14.56 17.44
CA GLY A 77 -15.26 13.44 17.60
C GLY A 77 -16.38 13.37 16.57
N LYS A 78 -16.30 14.17 15.52
CA LYS A 78 -17.30 14.17 14.47
C LYS A 78 -16.83 13.31 13.31
N TYR A 79 -17.77 12.59 12.71
CA TYR A 79 -17.48 11.80 11.54
C TYR A 79 -17.36 12.70 10.32
N PHE A 80 -16.44 12.36 9.42
CA PHE A 80 -16.30 13.10 8.18
C PHE A 80 -17.55 13.04 7.33
N GLY A 81 -18.29 11.95 7.41
CA GLY A 81 -19.54 11.79 6.68
C GLY A 81 -20.56 12.85 7.06
N ASP A 82 -20.56 13.29 8.32
CA ASP A 82 -21.49 14.32 8.78
C ASP A 82 -21.27 15.65 8.02
N ILE A 83 -20.05 15.91 7.66
CA ILE A 83 -19.70 17.12 6.93
C ILE A 83 -20.18 17.02 5.49
N GLN A 84 -20.11 15.83 4.94
CA GLN A 84 -20.46 15.60 3.55
C GLN A 84 -21.97 15.60 3.30
N ASP A 85 -22.72 15.40 4.34
CA ASP A 85 -24.18 15.41 4.25
C ASP A 85 -24.76 16.81 4.08
N LEU A 86 -23.91 17.80 4.13
CA LEU A 86 -24.32 19.18 3.89
C LEU A 86 -24.52 19.46 2.41
#